data_bf3eec9675138c181173ca477756813d
#
_entry.id   bf3eec9675138c181173ca477756813d
#
_cell.length_a   1.000
_cell.length_b   1.000
_cell.length_c   1.000
_cell.angle_alpha   90.00
_cell.angle_beta   90.00
_cell.angle_gamma   90.00
#
_symmetry.space_group_name_H-M   'P 1'
#
loop_
_entity.id
_entity.type
_entity.pdbx_description
1 polymer ?
#
loop_
_entity_poly.entity_id
_entity_poly.type
_entity_poly.pdbx_seq_one_letter_code
_entity_poly.pdbx_strand_id
1 'polypeptide(L)'
;MEYAPPIGVDASCPHRPDFPFAPPEGTDRLCENLVNTRFDQLSEDNIRIFKDRLLDITGCIFGGAVVPEDQFLETMLSRWGGIPEAPLFARKGRLPMPSAVMLNSITARANDFGNMFFHVLGDRIASHCGETLFPMGLTLADTQKTTGQEFIANQVAAEDLTARVLYTLPMRWPTDMLMVSSAAAALAARYYGLDAKQTKVALTYAATNATDPANSYYDYSQEFKYHNGASAQMGIYACELAKGGWDGWADPFFGHWGLVTKQIKDGAPVPALYEKAFTGLGEVWYTEESFKRGPGGIPTTAAAKCGAGVREKILADRGTLDPAQIKKVRVFRSSNMRFNYYANPFNRRNHTNALFSFQFAACCALLHGAVKVAYVQTPAIEKDPCLIELAEGSSMEVFDSGSEKSLMKVIVEMKDGTVYEDIQDYSGSMHDYPSREFLLGKFWDQFDTFGKLPHSVGEKIVELSGKIEQLDDMREYTQLLTL
;
A
#
# COMPACT_ATOMS: atom_id res chain seq x y z
N MET A 1 -27.29 -28.73 8.10
CA MET A 1 -26.29 -29.72 8.58
C MET A 1 -25.94 -29.33 9.99
N GLU A 2 -26.22 -30.18 11.00
CA GLU A 2 -25.69 -29.95 12.34
C GLU A 2 -24.15 -30.03 12.27
N TYR A 3 -23.49 -29.00 12.75
CA TYR A 3 -22.05 -28.92 12.80
C TYR A 3 -21.55 -29.91 13.86
N ALA A 4 -20.90 -30.98 13.42
CA ALA A 4 -20.17 -31.86 14.35
C ALA A 4 -18.85 -31.21 14.71
N PRO A 5 -18.48 -31.07 16.00
CA PRO A 5 -17.21 -30.52 16.38
C PRO A 5 -16.05 -31.36 15.82
N PRO A 6 -14.90 -30.76 15.44
CA PRO A 6 -13.75 -31.51 15.01
C PRO A 6 -13.32 -32.52 16.07
N ILE A 7 -12.88 -33.69 15.63
CA ILE A 7 -12.37 -34.75 16.50
C ILE A 7 -11.24 -34.17 17.37
N GLY A 8 -11.34 -34.23 18.69
CA GLY A 8 -10.34 -33.76 19.64
C GLY A 8 -10.61 -32.38 20.26
N VAL A 9 -11.71 -31.74 19.95
CA VAL A 9 -12.16 -30.55 20.69
C VAL A 9 -12.88 -31.04 21.95
N ASP A 10 -12.34 -30.66 23.12
CA ASP A 10 -12.96 -30.90 24.40
C ASP A 10 -14.43 -30.39 24.36
N ALA A 11 -15.39 -31.25 24.64
CA ALA A 11 -16.80 -30.90 24.69
C ALA A 11 -17.11 -29.83 25.78
N SER A 12 -16.17 -29.58 26.69
CA SER A 12 -16.22 -28.50 27.67
C SER A 12 -15.66 -27.17 27.12
N CYS A 13 -15.00 -27.20 25.92
CA CYS A 13 -14.71 -25.95 25.23
C CYS A 13 -16.03 -25.38 24.77
N PRO A 14 -16.54 -24.32 25.36
CA PRO A 14 -17.84 -23.78 24.93
C PRO A 14 -17.68 -23.45 23.45
N HIS A 15 -18.40 -24.18 22.59
CA HIS A 15 -18.78 -23.60 21.32
C HIS A 15 -19.23 -22.21 21.68
N ARG A 16 -18.56 -21.18 21.17
CA ARG A 16 -18.99 -19.81 21.43
C ARG A 16 -20.18 -19.50 20.52
N PRO A 17 -21.41 -20.14 20.73
CA PRO A 17 -22.61 -19.73 20.05
C PRO A 17 -22.96 -18.30 20.42
N ASP A 18 -22.32 -17.80 21.46
CA ASP A 18 -22.58 -16.54 22.11
C ASP A 18 -21.41 -15.57 21.93
N PHE A 19 -20.75 -15.54 20.75
CA PHE A 19 -19.89 -14.41 20.42
C PHE A 19 -20.83 -13.20 20.16
N PRO A 20 -21.21 -12.41 21.18
CA PRO A 20 -22.38 -11.52 21.12
C PRO A 20 -22.09 -10.23 20.37
N PHE A 21 -20.98 -10.15 19.63
CA PHE A 21 -20.49 -8.91 19.07
C PHE A 21 -20.35 -8.90 17.55
N ALA A 22 -20.44 -10.05 16.87
CA ALA A 22 -20.61 -10.03 15.42
C ALA A 22 -22.10 -9.90 15.11
N PRO A 23 -22.51 -8.97 14.24
CA PRO A 23 -23.88 -9.00 13.74
C PRO A 23 -24.12 -10.36 13.14
N PRO A 24 -25.24 -11.02 13.44
CA PRO A 24 -25.65 -12.20 12.71
C PRO A 24 -25.52 -11.91 11.21
N GLU A 25 -24.92 -12.83 10.45
CA GLU A 25 -24.76 -12.69 8.99
C GLU A 25 -23.91 -11.49 8.54
N GLY A 26 -23.00 -10.98 9.39
CA GLY A 26 -22.19 -9.82 9.06
C GLY A 26 -21.37 -10.00 7.78
N THR A 27 -20.69 -11.13 7.60
CA THR A 27 -19.95 -11.43 6.37
C THR A 27 -20.89 -11.60 5.17
N ASP A 28 -22.07 -12.21 5.35
CA ASP A 28 -23.05 -12.34 4.27
C ASP A 28 -23.51 -10.97 3.76
N ARG A 29 -23.83 -10.05 4.67
CA ARG A 29 -24.21 -8.66 4.33
C ARG A 29 -23.09 -7.92 3.59
N LEU A 30 -21.83 -8.10 3.99
CA LEU A 30 -20.68 -7.53 3.28
C LEU A 30 -20.54 -8.12 1.87
N CYS A 31 -20.70 -9.43 1.70
CA CYS A 31 -20.66 -10.08 0.40
C CYS A 31 -21.82 -9.63 -0.50
N GLU A 32 -23.03 -9.50 0.04
CA GLU A 32 -24.18 -8.98 -0.70
C GLU A 32 -23.95 -7.54 -1.16
N ASN A 33 -23.43 -6.67 -0.28
CA ASN A 33 -23.08 -5.30 -0.66
C ASN A 33 -22.01 -5.29 -1.75
N LEU A 34 -20.94 -6.09 -1.59
CA LEU A 34 -19.87 -6.20 -2.56
C LEU A 34 -20.40 -6.53 -3.96
N VAL A 35 -21.18 -7.63 -4.09
CA VAL A 35 -21.60 -8.10 -5.41
C VAL A 35 -22.65 -7.20 -6.07
N ASN A 36 -23.41 -6.44 -5.29
CA ASN A 36 -24.48 -5.57 -5.75
C ASN A 36 -24.06 -4.11 -5.96
N THR A 37 -22.84 -3.72 -5.58
CA THR A 37 -22.36 -2.35 -5.76
C THR A 37 -22.25 -2.01 -7.26
N ARG A 38 -22.82 -0.87 -7.65
CA ARG A 38 -22.81 -0.33 -9.01
C ARG A 38 -22.27 1.09 -9.03
N PHE A 39 -21.75 1.49 -10.18
CA PHE A 39 -21.16 2.81 -10.39
C PHE A 39 -22.12 3.97 -10.06
N ASP A 40 -23.39 3.86 -10.42
CA ASP A 40 -24.43 4.87 -10.20
C ASP A 40 -24.77 5.12 -8.72
N GLN A 41 -24.27 4.28 -7.82
CA GLN A 41 -24.41 4.43 -6.37
C GLN A 41 -23.27 5.20 -5.72
N LEU A 42 -22.13 5.34 -6.43
CA LEU A 42 -20.93 5.97 -5.89
C LEU A 42 -21.05 7.50 -5.88
N SER A 43 -20.48 8.11 -4.85
CA SER A 43 -20.39 9.57 -4.76
C SER A 43 -19.39 10.15 -5.77
N GLU A 44 -19.55 11.42 -6.11
CA GLU A 44 -18.56 12.15 -6.91
C GLU A 44 -17.17 12.15 -6.28
N ASP A 45 -17.09 12.19 -4.95
CA ASP A 45 -15.84 12.09 -4.21
C ASP A 45 -15.18 10.72 -4.35
N ASN A 46 -15.94 9.62 -4.27
CA ASN A 46 -15.39 8.28 -4.53
C ASN A 46 -14.78 8.21 -5.94
N ILE A 47 -15.44 8.73 -6.94
CA ILE A 47 -14.99 8.73 -8.34
C ILE A 47 -13.75 9.62 -8.50
N ARG A 48 -13.74 10.81 -7.91
CA ARG A 48 -12.60 11.74 -7.94
C ARG A 48 -11.35 11.13 -7.28
N ILE A 49 -11.51 10.64 -6.06
CA ILE A 49 -10.42 9.99 -5.30
C ILE A 49 -9.88 8.78 -6.06
N PHE A 50 -10.77 7.96 -6.63
CA PHE A 50 -10.39 6.81 -7.45
C PHE A 50 -9.49 7.23 -8.62
N LYS A 51 -9.86 8.27 -9.39
CA LYS A 51 -9.09 8.76 -10.54
C LYS A 51 -7.69 9.24 -10.15
N ASP A 52 -7.59 9.97 -9.05
CA ASP A 52 -6.31 10.45 -8.53
C ASP A 52 -5.42 9.29 -8.08
N ARG A 53 -6.00 8.26 -7.45
CA ARG A 53 -5.30 7.04 -7.04
C ARG A 53 -4.90 6.16 -8.21
N LEU A 54 -5.74 6.05 -9.23
CA LEU A 54 -5.38 5.32 -10.46
C LEU A 54 -4.11 5.90 -11.08
N LEU A 55 -4.03 7.23 -11.20
CA LEU A 55 -2.84 7.89 -11.71
C LEU A 55 -1.63 7.67 -10.79
N ASP A 56 -1.83 7.79 -9.49
CA ASP A 56 -0.79 7.60 -8.47
C ASP A 56 -0.19 6.19 -8.52
N ILE A 57 -1.03 5.15 -8.49
CA ILE A 57 -0.57 3.76 -8.53
C ILE A 57 0.00 3.39 -9.92
N THR A 58 -0.52 3.96 -10.99
CA THR A 58 0.09 3.79 -12.32
C THR A 58 1.52 4.33 -12.35
N GLY A 59 1.77 5.48 -11.71
CA GLY A 59 3.13 5.96 -11.47
C GLY A 59 3.97 4.94 -10.68
N CYS A 60 3.42 4.38 -9.59
CA CYS A 60 4.11 3.38 -8.78
C CYS A 60 4.47 2.10 -9.57
N ILE A 61 3.65 1.68 -10.54
CA ILE A 61 3.98 0.58 -11.45
C ILE A 61 5.24 0.92 -12.28
N PHE A 62 5.31 2.10 -12.87
CA PHE A 62 6.48 2.52 -13.64
C PHE A 62 7.73 2.66 -12.76
N GLY A 63 7.59 3.36 -11.63
CA GLY A 63 8.69 3.55 -10.68
C GLY A 63 9.20 2.25 -10.06
N GLY A 64 8.32 1.27 -9.85
CA GLY A 64 8.70 -0.04 -9.33
C GLY A 64 9.38 -0.94 -10.37
N ALA A 65 9.05 -0.77 -11.66
CA ALA A 65 9.62 -1.58 -12.72
C ALA A 65 11.13 -1.38 -12.96
N VAL A 66 11.72 -0.34 -12.34
CA VAL A 66 13.17 -0.12 -12.40
C VAL A 66 13.94 -0.81 -11.27
N VAL A 67 13.24 -1.42 -10.30
CA VAL A 67 13.87 -2.14 -9.18
C VAL A 67 14.51 -3.42 -9.69
N PRO A 68 15.86 -3.57 -9.60
CA PRO A 68 16.57 -4.67 -10.25
C PRO A 68 16.18 -6.06 -9.72
N GLU A 69 15.84 -6.16 -8.45
CA GLU A 69 15.50 -7.43 -7.79
C GLU A 69 14.22 -8.06 -8.36
N ASP A 70 13.31 -7.25 -8.87
CA ASP A 70 12.04 -7.73 -9.44
C ASP A 70 12.23 -8.42 -10.80
N GLN A 71 13.38 -8.22 -11.47
CA GLN A 71 13.73 -8.93 -12.70
C GLN A 71 13.96 -10.42 -12.48
N PHE A 72 14.48 -10.80 -11.30
CA PHE A 72 14.60 -12.22 -10.94
C PHE A 72 13.23 -12.88 -10.81
N LEU A 73 12.26 -12.19 -10.19
CA LEU A 73 10.91 -12.71 -10.05
C LEU A 73 10.24 -12.93 -11.42
N GLU A 74 10.37 -11.97 -12.34
CA GLU A 74 9.88 -12.11 -13.70
C GLU A 74 10.48 -13.34 -14.40
N THR A 75 11.80 -13.51 -14.28
CA THR A 75 12.50 -14.67 -14.85
C THR A 75 12.01 -15.98 -14.24
N MET A 76 11.82 -16.03 -12.92
CA MET A 76 11.33 -17.21 -12.21
C MET A 76 9.92 -17.60 -12.66
N LEU A 77 8.99 -16.64 -12.70
CA LEU A 77 7.61 -16.87 -13.09
C LEU A 77 7.50 -17.28 -14.57
N SER A 78 8.28 -16.63 -15.45
CA SER A 78 8.32 -16.97 -16.87
C SER A 78 8.84 -18.39 -17.12
N ARG A 79 9.83 -18.85 -16.33
CA ARG A 79 10.36 -20.21 -16.41
C ARG A 79 9.33 -21.29 -16.04
N TRP A 80 8.43 -20.98 -15.11
CA TRP A 80 7.36 -21.91 -14.74
C TRP A 80 6.30 -22.04 -15.84
N GLY A 81 6.16 -21.01 -16.68
CA GLY A 81 5.30 -21.07 -17.87
C GLY A 81 3.82 -21.09 -17.54
N GLY A 82 3.05 -21.58 -18.49
CA GLY A 82 1.59 -21.66 -18.46
C GLY A 82 0.96 -20.85 -19.59
N ILE A 83 -0.36 -20.69 -19.59
CA ILE A 83 -1.09 -19.92 -20.61
C ILE A 83 -0.81 -18.42 -20.41
N PRO A 84 -0.26 -17.71 -21.41
CA PRO A 84 0.09 -16.28 -21.26
C PRO A 84 -1.13 -15.37 -21.48
N GLU A 85 -2.07 -15.42 -20.56
CA GLU A 85 -3.38 -14.75 -20.69
C GLU A 85 -3.43 -13.31 -20.18
N ALA A 86 -2.55 -12.93 -19.24
CA ALA A 86 -2.61 -11.66 -18.55
C ALA A 86 -1.35 -10.80 -18.79
N PRO A 87 -1.49 -9.47 -19.01
CA PRO A 87 -0.39 -8.58 -19.35
C PRO A 87 0.55 -8.34 -18.18
N LEU A 88 1.82 -8.01 -18.50
CA LEU A 88 2.80 -7.51 -17.56
C LEU A 88 2.97 -6.01 -17.77
N PHE A 89 2.68 -5.22 -16.72
CA PHE A 89 2.80 -3.77 -16.81
C PHE A 89 4.26 -3.31 -16.68
N ALA A 90 4.61 -2.26 -17.41
CA ALA A 90 5.97 -1.75 -17.59
C ALA A 90 6.98 -2.80 -18.09
N ARG A 91 6.49 -3.86 -18.71
CA ARG A 91 7.25 -5.00 -19.23
C ARG A 91 6.67 -5.48 -20.56
N LYS A 92 7.39 -6.39 -21.23
CA LYS A 92 6.90 -7.11 -22.42
C LYS A 92 6.28 -8.44 -22.01
N GLY A 93 5.29 -8.85 -22.76
CA GLY A 93 4.74 -10.20 -22.67
C GLY A 93 3.57 -10.34 -21.71
N ARG A 94 3.19 -11.58 -21.51
CA ARG A 94 2.02 -12.01 -20.74
C ARG A 94 2.40 -13.25 -19.93
N LEU A 95 1.75 -13.48 -18.81
CA LEU A 95 1.89 -14.66 -17.95
C LEU A 95 0.50 -15.23 -17.60
N PRO A 96 0.43 -16.44 -17.02
CA PRO A 96 -0.80 -16.89 -16.38
C PRO A 96 -1.31 -15.88 -15.37
N MET A 97 -2.63 -15.76 -15.24
CA MET A 97 -3.28 -14.76 -14.40
C MET A 97 -2.69 -14.66 -12.97
N PRO A 98 -2.53 -15.77 -12.20
CA PRO A 98 -1.98 -15.68 -10.84
C PRO A 98 -0.54 -15.13 -10.81
N SER A 99 0.26 -15.44 -11.83
CA SER A 99 1.64 -14.95 -11.93
C SER A 99 1.70 -13.48 -12.34
N ALA A 100 0.83 -13.06 -13.26
CA ALA A 100 0.78 -11.68 -13.72
C ALA A 100 0.31 -10.72 -12.62
N VAL A 101 -0.78 -11.05 -11.91
CA VAL A 101 -1.26 -10.22 -10.79
C VAL A 101 -0.22 -10.14 -9.66
N MET A 102 0.49 -11.24 -9.39
CA MET A 102 1.58 -11.27 -8.41
C MET A 102 2.69 -10.30 -8.79
N LEU A 103 3.23 -10.40 -10.01
CA LEU A 103 4.33 -9.56 -10.46
C LEU A 103 3.92 -8.08 -10.56
N ASN A 104 2.74 -7.79 -11.12
CA ASN A 104 2.25 -6.43 -11.26
C ASN A 104 2.03 -5.75 -9.89
N SER A 105 1.54 -6.50 -8.88
CA SER A 105 1.34 -5.98 -7.52
C SER A 105 2.66 -5.77 -6.77
N ILE A 106 3.63 -6.69 -6.89
CA ILE A 106 4.98 -6.50 -6.33
C ILE A 106 5.63 -5.26 -6.96
N THR A 107 5.48 -5.09 -8.27
CA THR A 107 6.02 -3.92 -8.97
C THR A 107 5.41 -2.62 -8.46
N ALA A 108 4.08 -2.54 -8.30
CA ALA A 108 3.44 -1.34 -7.76
C ALA A 108 3.86 -1.04 -6.32
N ARG A 109 4.13 -2.07 -5.51
CA ARG A 109 4.56 -1.96 -4.11
C ARG A 109 6.04 -1.66 -3.94
N ALA A 110 6.86 -1.84 -4.97
CA ALA A 110 8.31 -1.94 -4.87
C ALA A 110 8.99 -0.75 -4.17
N ASN A 111 8.50 0.47 -4.36
CA ASN A 111 9.05 1.68 -3.74
C ASN A 111 8.29 2.13 -2.47
N ASP A 112 7.33 1.34 -1.97
CA ASP A 112 6.48 1.73 -0.84
C ASP A 112 5.93 3.16 -0.98
N PHE A 113 5.38 3.49 -2.17
CA PHE A 113 5.03 4.86 -2.52
C PHE A 113 3.54 5.07 -2.84
N GLY A 114 2.73 4.01 -2.83
CA GLY A 114 1.30 4.08 -3.09
C GLY A 114 0.50 4.70 -1.94
N ASN A 115 -0.80 4.59 -2.09
CA ASN A 115 -1.76 5.05 -1.10
C ASN A 115 -1.70 4.23 0.17
N MET A 116 -2.25 4.78 1.24
CA MET A 116 -2.59 4.06 2.46
C MET A 116 -3.65 4.84 3.24
N PHE A 117 -4.22 4.22 4.24
CA PHE A 117 -5.28 4.69 5.12
C PHE A 117 -6.65 4.84 4.49
N PHE A 118 -7.57 4.07 5.01
CA PHE A 118 -9.00 4.37 4.95
C PHE A 118 -9.38 5.41 5.99
N HIS A 119 -10.35 6.24 5.65
CA HIS A 119 -11.01 7.13 6.59
C HIS A 119 -12.43 6.61 6.84
N VAL A 120 -12.65 5.93 7.97
CA VAL A 120 -13.93 5.31 8.33
C VAL A 120 -14.49 6.01 9.55
N LEU A 121 -15.63 6.67 9.41
CA LEU A 121 -16.33 7.34 10.52
C LEU A 121 -15.45 8.33 11.32
N GLY A 122 -14.50 8.99 10.64
CA GLY A 122 -13.56 9.93 11.25
C GLY A 122 -12.27 9.31 11.79
N ASP A 123 -12.18 7.97 11.83
CA ASP A 123 -10.96 7.25 12.21
C ASP A 123 -10.09 6.95 10.99
N ARG A 124 -8.77 7.02 11.16
CA ARG A 124 -7.80 6.52 10.18
C ARG A 124 -7.38 5.10 10.48
N ILE A 125 -7.47 4.27 9.45
CA ILE A 125 -7.13 2.85 9.52
C ILE A 125 -6.05 2.58 8.48
N ALA A 126 -4.89 2.07 8.93
CA ALA A 126 -3.80 1.74 8.05
C ALA A 126 -4.20 0.63 7.07
N SER A 127 -3.77 0.76 5.83
CA SER A 127 -3.94 -0.22 4.76
C SER A 127 -2.88 0.00 3.69
N HIS A 128 -2.62 -1.01 2.91
CA HIS A 128 -1.78 -0.98 1.71
C HIS A 128 -2.44 -1.79 0.59
N CYS A 129 -3.76 -1.87 0.58
CA CYS A 129 -4.45 -2.70 -0.41
C CYS A 129 -4.45 -2.07 -1.81
N GLY A 130 -4.36 -0.74 -1.95
CA GLY A 130 -4.34 -0.07 -3.25
C GLY A 130 -3.23 -0.54 -4.18
N GLU A 131 -2.02 -0.77 -3.65
CA GLU A 131 -0.87 -1.29 -4.41
C GLU A 131 -1.05 -2.77 -4.84
N THR A 132 -2.05 -3.46 -4.33
CA THR A 132 -2.49 -4.79 -4.79
C THR A 132 -3.68 -4.68 -5.72
N LEU A 133 -4.70 -3.95 -5.31
CA LEU A 133 -5.99 -3.95 -5.98
C LEU A 133 -5.97 -3.23 -7.34
N PHE A 134 -5.28 -2.10 -7.48
CA PHE A 134 -5.19 -1.39 -8.77
C PHE A 134 -4.46 -2.21 -9.83
N PRO A 135 -3.22 -2.71 -9.61
CA PRO A 135 -2.55 -3.52 -10.62
C PRO A 135 -3.29 -4.83 -10.91
N MET A 136 -3.90 -5.45 -9.89
CA MET A 136 -4.74 -6.64 -10.07
C MET A 136 -6.00 -6.33 -10.87
N GLY A 137 -6.72 -5.27 -10.54
CA GLY A 137 -7.93 -4.83 -11.25
C GLY A 137 -7.65 -4.46 -12.71
N LEU A 138 -6.54 -3.74 -12.99
CA LEU A 138 -6.08 -3.44 -14.34
C LEU A 138 -5.75 -4.73 -15.13
N THR A 139 -5.10 -5.71 -14.47
CA THR A 139 -4.77 -7.00 -15.09
C THR A 139 -6.03 -7.79 -15.45
N LEU A 140 -7.00 -7.83 -14.54
CA LEU A 140 -8.29 -8.51 -14.75
C LEU A 140 -9.12 -7.79 -15.83
N ALA A 141 -9.15 -6.47 -15.81
CA ALA A 141 -9.89 -5.67 -16.79
C ALA A 141 -9.32 -5.79 -18.22
N ASP A 142 -7.99 -6.00 -18.37
CA ASP A 142 -7.38 -6.28 -19.66
C ASP A 142 -7.85 -7.61 -20.28
N THR A 143 -8.03 -8.63 -19.44
CA THR A 143 -8.43 -9.97 -19.91
C THR A 143 -9.93 -10.09 -20.16
N GLN A 144 -10.71 -9.15 -19.69
CA GLN A 144 -12.16 -9.12 -19.83
C GLN A 144 -12.58 -7.78 -20.46
N LYS A 145 -13.68 -7.78 -21.21
CA LYS A 145 -14.26 -6.53 -21.70
C LYS A 145 -14.94 -5.80 -20.54
N THR A 146 -14.19 -5.00 -19.81
CA THR A 146 -14.63 -4.24 -18.64
C THR A 146 -14.71 -2.76 -18.99
N THR A 147 -15.81 -2.11 -18.70
CA THR A 147 -15.94 -0.66 -18.82
C THR A 147 -15.22 0.07 -17.69
N GLY A 148 -14.89 1.34 -17.89
CA GLY A 148 -14.31 2.17 -16.82
C GLY A 148 -15.23 2.31 -15.61
N GLN A 149 -16.55 2.35 -15.80
CA GLN A 149 -17.51 2.38 -14.70
C GLN A 149 -17.50 1.09 -13.87
N GLU A 150 -17.48 -0.06 -14.54
CA GLU A 150 -17.36 -1.36 -13.86
C GLU A 150 -16.03 -1.49 -13.11
N PHE A 151 -14.93 -1.01 -13.72
CA PHE A 151 -13.62 -1.00 -13.10
C PHE A 151 -13.62 -0.20 -11.79
N ILE A 152 -14.20 1.00 -11.79
CA ILE A 152 -14.35 1.84 -10.59
C ILE A 152 -15.20 1.13 -9.54
N ALA A 153 -16.39 0.64 -9.92
CA ALA A 153 -17.32 -0.01 -8.99
C ALA A 153 -16.72 -1.27 -8.35
N ASN A 154 -16.00 -2.10 -9.12
CA ASN A 154 -15.34 -3.30 -8.62
C ASN A 154 -14.29 -2.97 -7.58
N GLN A 155 -13.45 -1.97 -7.85
CA GLN A 155 -12.39 -1.54 -6.94
C GLN A 155 -12.97 -0.96 -5.64
N VAL A 156 -13.90 -0.01 -5.76
CA VAL A 156 -14.49 0.68 -4.61
C VAL A 156 -15.24 -0.30 -3.71
N ALA A 157 -15.96 -1.27 -4.28
CA ALA A 157 -16.67 -2.28 -3.52
C ALA A 157 -15.72 -3.18 -2.71
N ALA A 158 -14.59 -3.60 -3.29
CA ALA A 158 -13.59 -4.41 -2.60
C ALA A 158 -12.89 -3.63 -1.47
N GLU A 159 -12.63 -2.35 -1.68
CA GLU A 159 -12.05 -1.47 -0.67
C GLU A 159 -13.01 -1.21 0.49
N ASP A 160 -14.30 -0.97 0.21
CA ASP A 160 -15.32 -0.75 1.24
C ASP A 160 -15.45 -1.97 2.17
N LEU A 161 -15.54 -3.19 1.61
CA LEU A 161 -15.53 -4.42 2.41
C LEU A 161 -14.31 -4.47 3.31
N THR A 162 -13.13 -4.20 2.75
CA THR A 162 -11.85 -4.24 3.47
C THR A 162 -11.80 -3.21 4.59
N ALA A 163 -12.20 -1.97 4.30
CA ALA A 163 -12.24 -0.87 5.27
C ALA A 163 -13.15 -1.19 6.46
N ARG A 164 -14.34 -1.73 6.19
CA ARG A 164 -15.31 -2.08 7.21
C ARG A 164 -14.82 -3.20 8.11
N VAL A 165 -14.20 -4.25 7.55
CA VAL A 165 -13.62 -5.34 8.36
C VAL A 165 -12.43 -4.84 9.18
N LEU A 166 -11.52 -4.08 8.61
CA LEU A 166 -10.39 -3.47 9.34
C LEU A 166 -10.87 -2.56 10.47
N TYR A 167 -11.97 -1.84 10.28
CA TYR A 167 -12.56 -0.97 11.31
C TYR A 167 -12.98 -1.75 12.56
N THR A 168 -13.34 -3.01 12.43
CA THR A 168 -13.76 -3.86 13.56
C THR A 168 -12.57 -4.39 14.38
N LEU A 169 -11.34 -4.26 13.90
CA LEU A 169 -10.16 -4.75 14.60
C LEU A 169 -9.80 -3.84 15.77
N PRO A 170 -9.45 -4.42 16.93
CA PRO A 170 -9.09 -3.64 18.12
C PRO A 170 -7.78 -2.89 17.98
N MET A 171 -6.88 -3.40 17.14
CA MET A 171 -5.60 -2.76 16.83
C MET A 171 -5.69 -2.06 15.47
N ARG A 172 -5.16 -0.83 15.43
CA ARG A 172 -5.09 -0.03 14.21
C ARG A 172 -3.74 -0.17 13.48
N TRP A 173 -2.77 -0.79 14.12
CA TRP A 173 -1.42 -1.04 13.64
C TRP A 173 -0.77 -2.15 14.50
N PRO A 174 -0.06 -3.13 13.95
CA PRO A 174 0.32 -3.35 12.54
C PRO A 174 -0.64 -4.31 11.79
N THR A 175 -1.89 -3.96 11.60
CA THR A 175 -2.90 -4.80 10.93
C THR A 175 -3.17 -4.38 9.48
N ASP A 176 -2.36 -3.48 8.96
CA ASP A 176 -2.50 -2.88 7.64
C ASP A 176 -2.41 -3.88 6.48
N MET A 177 -1.67 -4.98 6.66
CA MET A 177 -1.51 -6.02 5.65
C MET A 177 -2.48 -7.20 5.82
N LEU A 178 -3.11 -7.32 6.98
CA LEU A 178 -3.93 -8.49 7.36
C LEU A 178 -5.05 -8.79 6.38
N MET A 179 -5.65 -7.76 5.81
CA MET A 179 -6.82 -7.87 4.92
C MET A 179 -6.47 -7.89 3.43
N VAL A 180 -5.20 -7.74 3.04
CA VAL A 180 -4.84 -7.58 1.61
C VAL A 180 -5.25 -8.81 0.78
N SER A 181 -5.09 -10.02 1.30
CA SER A 181 -5.55 -11.25 0.62
C SER A 181 -7.08 -11.29 0.47
N SER A 182 -7.81 -10.86 1.51
CA SER A 182 -9.28 -10.79 1.45
C SER A 182 -9.76 -9.69 0.51
N ALA A 183 -9.08 -8.54 0.48
CA ALA A 183 -9.33 -7.47 -0.47
C ALA A 183 -9.14 -7.95 -1.92
N ALA A 184 -8.05 -8.68 -2.19
CA ALA A 184 -7.77 -9.27 -3.49
C ALA A 184 -8.85 -10.28 -3.91
N ALA A 185 -9.30 -11.16 -2.99
CA ALA A 185 -10.39 -12.09 -3.25
C ALA A 185 -11.72 -11.37 -3.49
N ALA A 186 -12.03 -10.32 -2.73
CA ALA A 186 -13.21 -9.50 -2.93
C ALA A 186 -13.22 -8.85 -4.33
N LEU A 187 -12.08 -8.28 -4.76
CA LEU A 187 -11.96 -7.71 -6.09
C LEU A 187 -12.10 -8.77 -7.18
N ALA A 188 -11.38 -9.89 -7.07
CA ALA A 188 -11.46 -10.97 -8.04
C ALA A 188 -12.87 -11.54 -8.16
N ALA A 189 -13.59 -11.68 -7.04
CA ALA A 189 -14.96 -12.19 -7.03
C ALA A 189 -15.89 -11.39 -7.95
N ARG A 190 -15.72 -10.08 -8.01
CA ARG A 190 -16.44 -9.18 -8.92
C ARG A 190 -16.17 -9.52 -10.39
N TYR A 191 -14.91 -9.71 -10.76
CA TYR A 191 -14.51 -10.04 -12.12
C TYR A 191 -14.89 -11.49 -12.51
N TYR A 192 -14.87 -12.42 -11.56
CA TYR A 192 -15.26 -13.81 -11.80
C TYR A 192 -16.78 -14.00 -11.82
N GLY A 193 -17.56 -12.95 -11.49
CA GLY A 193 -19.03 -12.99 -11.44
C GLY A 193 -19.55 -13.92 -10.37
N LEU A 194 -18.86 -14.01 -9.22
CA LEU A 194 -19.29 -14.83 -8.10
C LEU A 194 -20.51 -14.21 -7.42
N ASP A 195 -21.45 -15.05 -7.00
CA ASP A 195 -22.52 -14.62 -6.12
C ASP A 195 -22.02 -14.39 -4.68
N ALA A 196 -22.89 -13.89 -3.80
CA ALA A 196 -22.51 -13.58 -2.42
C ALA A 196 -22.03 -14.83 -1.64
N LYS A 197 -22.61 -16.01 -1.90
CA LYS A 197 -22.22 -17.26 -1.25
C LYS A 197 -20.84 -17.73 -1.74
N GLN A 198 -20.62 -17.71 -3.05
CA GLN A 198 -19.33 -18.04 -3.64
C GLN A 198 -18.26 -17.05 -3.19
N THR A 199 -18.59 -15.76 -3.11
CA THR A 199 -17.71 -14.73 -2.58
C THR A 199 -17.30 -15.03 -1.14
N LYS A 200 -18.22 -15.42 -0.27
CA LYS A 200 -17.90 -15.83 1.11
C LYS A 200 -16.96 -17.05 1.15
N VAL A 201 -17.12 -17.99 0.23
CA VAL A 201 -16.18 -19.12 0.07
C VAL A 201 -14.80 -18.62 -0.33
N ALA A 202 -14.69 -17.73 -1.31
CA ALA A 202 -13.42 -17.16 -1.71
C ALA A 202 -12.73 -16.42 -0.53
N LEU A 203 -13.49 -15.64 0.25
CA LEU A 203 -12.97 -14.97 1.44
C LEU A 203 -12.46 -15.95 2.50
N THR A 204 -13.01 -17.17 2.60
CA THR A 204 -12.47 -18.23 3.47
C THR A 204 -11.04 -18.58 3.10
N TYR A 205 -10.77 -18.86 1.83
CA TYR A 205 -9.41 -19.23 1.38
C TYR A 205 -8.43 -18.07 1.49
N ALA A 206 -8.90 -16.87 1.20
CA ALA A 206 -8.07 -15.66 1.38
C ALA A 206 -7.71 -15.44 2.86
N ALA A 207 -8.66 -15.65 3.78
CA ALA A 207 -8.43 -15.51 5.22
C ALA A 207 -7.42 -16.52 5.77
N THR A 208 -7.27 -17.70 5.16
CA THR A 208 -6.22 -18.66 5.55
C THR A 208 -4.81 -18.17 5.28
N ASN A 209 -4.64 -17.21 4.35
CA ASN A 209 -3.36 -16.62 3.98
C ASN A 209 -3.15 -15.22 4.61
N ALA A 210 -4.01 -14.83 5.51
CA ALA A 210 -3.90 -13.55 6.19
C ALA A 210 -2.75 -13.57 7.20
N THR A 211 -1.71 -12.81 6.90
CA THR A 211 -0.54 -12.59 7.76
C THR A 211 -0.21 -11.12 7.77
N ASP A 212 0.46 -10.68 8.82
CA ASP A 212 0.92 -9.29 8.93
C ASP A 212 2.38 -9.24 9.42
N PRO A 213 3.32 -9.64 8.56
CA PRO A 213 4.74 -9.58 8.89
C PRO A 213 5.22 -8.13 8.82
N ALA A 214 5.85 -7.65 9.90
CA ALA A 214 6.41 -6.29 9.97
C ALA A 214 7.94 -6.28 10.11
N ASN A 215 8.60 -7.45 10.00
CA ASN A 215 10.04 -7.56 10.24
C ASN A 215 10.88 -6.89 9.16
N SER A 216 10.39 -6.76 7.94
CA SER A 216 11.11 -6.10 6.85
C SER A 216 11.55 -4.68 7.16
N TYR A 217 10.79 -3.97 7.97
CA TYR A 217 11.13 -2.61 8.41
C TYR A 217 12.33 -2.58 9.36
N TYR A 218 12.60 -3.68 10.08
CA TYR A 218 13.76 -3.83 10.95
C TYR A 218 14.96 -4.46 10.24
N ASP A 219 14.68 -5.45 9.37
CA ASP A 219 15.70 -6.27 8.74
C ASP A 219 16.06 -5.80 7.33
N TYR A 220 15.36 -4.79 6.80
CA TYR A 220 15.52 -4.26 5.45
C TYR A 220 15.46 -5.35 4.38
N SER A 221 14.51 -6.26 4.54
CA SER A 221 14.24 -7.34 3.61
C SER A 221 13.14 -6.93 2.61
N GLN A 222 13.06 -7.66 1.49
CA GLN A 222 12.16 -7.34 0.40
C GLN A 222 10.75 -7.94 0.57
N GLU A 223 10.51 -8.66 1.66
CA GLU A 223 9.25 -9.37 1.83
C GLU A 223 8.04 -8.44 1.97
N PHE A 224 8.25 -7.17 2.37
CA PHE A 224 7.17 -6.18 2.45
C PHE A 224 6.39 -6.02 1.14
N LYS A 225 7.06 -6.15 -0.02
CA LYS A 225 6.40 -6.09 -1.33
C LYS A 225 5.92 -7.46 -1.80
N TYR A 226 6.59 -8.54 -1.39
CA TYR A 226 6.17 -9.89 -1.72
C TYR A 226 4.76 -10.20 -1.21
N HIS A 227 4.43 -9.73 -0.01
CA HIS A 227 3.12 -9.94 0.61
C HIS A 227 1.96 -9.44 -0.27
N ASN A 228 2.10 -8.26 -0.89
CA ASN A 228 1.09 -7.71 -1.82
C ASN A 228 0.89 -8.62 -3.04
N GLY A 229 1.98 -9.10 -3.63
CA GLY A 229 1.88 -10.02 -4.77
C GLY A 229 1.32 -11.39 -4.42
N ALA A 230 1.76 -11.98 -3.31
CA ALA A 230 1.23 -13.25 -2.82
C ALA A 230 -0.27 -13.15 -2.49
N SER A 231 -0.69 -12.00 -1.95
CA SER A 231 -2.10 -11.71 -1.67
C SER A 231 -2.93 -11.60 -2.95
N ALA A 232 -2.42 -10.91 -3.99
CA ALA A 232 -3.07 -10.85 -5.30
C ALA A 232 -3.25 -12.24 -5.92
N GLN A 233 -2.19 -13.06 -5.90
CA GLN A 233 -2.21 -14.43 -6.37
C GLN A 233 -3.24 -15.29 -5.61
N MET A 234 -3.27 -15.17 -4.28
CA MET A 234 -4.23 -15.88 -3.43
C MET A 234 -5.68 -15.46 -3.75
N GLY A 235 -5.92 -14.19 -4.06
CA GLY A 235 -7.25 -13.72 -4.49
C GLY A 235 -7.75 -14.46 -5.73
N ILE A 236 -6.88 -14.70 -6.72
CA ILE A 236 -7.23 -15.49 -7.91
C ILE A 236 -7.53 -16.94 -7.53
N TYR A 237 -6.64 -17.61 -6.78
CA TYR A 237 -6.86 -19.00 -6.37
C TYR A 237 -8.14 -19.18 -5.57
N ALA A 238 -8.41 -18.26 -4.65
CA ALA A 238 -9.61 -18.30 -3.82
C ALA A 238 -10.91 -18.24 -4.66
N CYS A 239 -10.93 -17.39 -5.70
CA CYS A 239 -12.07 -17.28 -6.59
C CYS A 239 -12.22 -18.50 -7.53
N GLU A 240 -11.11 -19.03 -8.03
CA GLU A 240 -11.14 -20.27 -8.84
C GLU A 240 -11.69 -21.46 -8.04
N LEU A 241 -11.27 -21.62 -6.77
CA LEU A 241 -11.76 -22.67 -5.88
C LEU A 241 -13.26 -22.49 -5.61
N ALA A 242 -13.70 -21.28 -5.27
CA ALA A 242 -15.09 -20.97 -5.03
C ALA A 242 -15.97 -21.22 -6.28
N LYS A 243 -15.52 -20.79 -7.45
CA LYS A 243 -16.18 -21.02 -8.74
C LYS A 243 -16.23 -22.50 -9.09
N GLY A 244 -15.19 -23.27 -8.72
CA GLY A 244 -15.10 -24.70 -8.87
C GLY A 244 -15.97 -25.50 -7.88
N GLY A 245 -16.71 -24.85 -6.99
CA GLY A 245 -17.67 -25.49 -6.07
C GLY A 245 -17.03 -26.01 -4.78
N TRP A 246 -15.88 -25.50 -4.38
CA TRP A 246 -15.28 -25.81 -3.07
C TRP A 246 -16.09 -25.16 -1.94
N ASP A 247 -16.08 -25.80 -0.77
CA ASP A 247 -16.75 -25.32 0.44
C ASP A 247 -15.93 -24.27 1.17
N GLY A 248 -16.59 -23.46 2.00
CA GLY A 248 -15.96 -22.45 2.85
C GLY A 248 -16.47 -22.48 4.29
N TRP A 249 -15.86 -21.67 5.14
CA TRP A 249 -16.31 -21.47 6.52
C TRP A 249 -17.69 -20.80 6.54
N ALA A 250 -18.45 -21.08 7.59
CA ALA A 250 -19.74 -20.42 7.77
C ALA A 250 -19.60 -18.90 7.85
N ASP A 251 -18.54 -18.42 8.50
CA ASP A 251 -18.18 -17.00 8.60
C ASP A 251 -16.65 -16.84 8.67
N PRO A 252 -15.98 -16.38 7.57
CA PRO A 252 -14.53 -16.25 7.55
C PRO A 252 -13.98 -15.09 8.38
N PHE A 253 -14.77 -14.07 8.68
CA PHE A 253 -14.31 -12.91 9.44
C PHE A 253 -14.71 -12.99 10.90
N PHE A 254 -15.99 -13.21 11.19
CA PHE A 254 -16.57 -13.08 12.51
C PHE A 254 -16.92 -14.42 13.14
N GLY A 255 -16.72 -15.53 12.44
CA GLY A 255 -16.91 -16.87 12.98
C GLY A 255 -15.98 -17.17 14.16
N HIS A 256 -16.18 -18.31 14.82
CA HIS A 256 -15.45 -18.71 16.03
C HIS A 256 -13.90 -18.59 15.91
N TRP A 257 -13.35 -18.98 14.76
CA TRP A 257 -11.94 -18.86 14.40
C TRP A 257 -11.71 -17.94 13.19
N GLY A 258 -12.66 -17.05 12.94
CA GLY A 258 -12.59 -16.08 11.86
C GLY A 258 -11.43 -15.11 12.02
N LEU A 259 -11.08 -14.46 10.92
CA LEU A 259 -9.91 -13.57 10.84
C LEU A 259 -9.95 -12.49 11.94
N VAL A 260 -11.06 -11.81 12.10
CA VAL A 260 -11.25 -10.76 13.13
C VAL A 260 -11.24 -11.36 14.52
N THR A 261 -11.97 -12.46 14.72
CA THR A 261 -12.11 -13.10 16.02
C THR A 261 -10.77 -13.57 16.59
N LYS A 262 -9.86 -14.07 15.76
CA LYS A 262 -8.49 -14.45 16.17
C LYS A 262 -7.65 -13.28 16.67
N GLN A 263 -7.91 -12.06 16.20
CA GLN A 263 -7.17 -10.87 16.60
C GLN A 263 -7.64 -10.28 17.93
N ILE A 264 -8.78 -10.74 18.44
CA ILE A 264 -9.32 -10.30 19.71
C ILE A 264 -8.69 -11.16 20.81
N LYS A 265 -7.73 -10.60 21.53
CA LYS A 265 -7.13 -11.22 22.71
C LYS A 265 -7.97 -10.98 23.95
N ASP A 266 -8.14 -12.04 24.76
CA ASP A 266 -8.63 -11.96 26.15
C ASP A 266 -9.94 -11.18 26.37
N GLY A 267 -10.94 -11.45 25.56
CA GLY A 267 -12.33 -11.15 25.93
C GLY A 267 -12.76 -9.69 25.88
N ALA A 268 -12.01 -8.84 25.21
CA ALA A 268 -12.44 -7.45 24.96
C ALA A 268 -13.07 -7.32 23.55
N PRO A 269 -14.31 -7.77 23.35
CA PRO A 269 -15.06 -7.41 22.17
C PRO A 269 -15.31 -5.90 22.19
N VAL A 270 -15.31 -5.27 21.02
CA VAL A 270 -15.80 -3.91 20.89
C VAL A 270 -17.12 -3.95 20.10
N PRO A 271 -18.24 -4.43 20.70
CA PRO A 271 -19.50 -4.60 20.01
C PRO A 271 -19.92 -3.35 19.24
N ALA A 272 -19.70 -2.19 19.86
CA ALA A 272 -19.99 -0.90 19.25
C ALA A 272 -19.21 -0.62 17.95
N LEU A 273 -18.03 -1.23 17.73
CA LEU A 273 -17.31 -1.09 16.48
C LEU A 273 -17.95 -1.91 15.36
N TYR A 274 -18.50 -3.07 15.67
CA TYR A 274 -19.20 -3.89 14.66
C TYR A 274 -20.43 -3.18 14.13
N GLU A 275 -21.30 -2.70 15.02
CA GLU A 275 -22.49 -1.96 14.62
C GLU A 275 -22.11 -0.73 13.77
N LYS A 276 -21.11 0.03 14.20
CA LYS A 276 -20.60 1.19 13.46
C LYS A 276 -20.05 0.82 12.09
N ALA A 277 -19.31 -0.28 11.96
CA ALA A 277 -18.75 -0.71 10.69
C ALA A 277 -19.81 -1.00 9.62
N PHE A 278 -21.04 -1.36 10.04
CA PHE A 278 -22.17 -1.58 9.14
C PHE A 278 -23.04 -0.35 8.91
N THR A 279 -22.74 0.78 9.57
CA THR A 279 -23.46 2.04 9.35
C THR A 279 -23.29 2.49 7.91
N GLY A 280 -24.40 2.82 7.23
CA GLY A 280 -24.40 3.26 5.83
C GLY A 280 -23.93 2.20 4.84
N LEU A 281 -24.01 0.90 5.17
CA LEU A 281 -23.70 -0.17 4.22
C LEU A 281 -24.66 -0.12 3.02
N GLY A 282 -24.10 0.00 1.81
CA GLY A 282 -24.87 0.19 0.58
C GLY A 282 -25.27 1.65 0.27
N GLU A 283 -24.86 2.60 1.10
CA GLU A 283 -25.13 4.04 0.94
C GLU A 283 -23.81 4.87 0.95
N VAL A 284 -22.80 4.39 1.69
CA VAL A 284 -21.48 5.02 1.82
C VAL A 284 -20.40 3.99 1.52
N TRP A 285 -19.45 4.34 0.69
CA TRP A 285 -18.29 3.51 0.34
C TRP A 285 -17.00 4.15 0.82
N TYR A 286 -16.18 3.35 1.51
CA TYR A 286 -14.88 3.77 2.03
C TYR A 286 -13.77 3.33 1.09
N THR A 287 -12.87 4.27 0.75
CA THR A 287 -11.69 4.04 -0.07
C THR A 287 -10.44 4.59 0.64
N GLU A 288 -9.25 4.14 0.24
CA GLU A 288 -8.03 4.79 0.72
C GLU A 288 -7.95 6.22 0.20
N GLU A 289 -7.55 7.17 1.07
CA GLU A 289 -7.58 8.61 0.73
C GLU A 289 -6.24 9.31 0.96
N SER A 290 -5.24 8.63 1.53
CA SER A 290 -3.96 9.25 1.88
C SER A 290 -2.90 8.92 0.84
N PHE A 291 -2.19 9.95 0.38
CA PHE A 291 -1.14 9.85 -0.63
C PHE A 291 0.23 10.07 -0.01
N LYS A 292 1.16 9.16 -0.19
CA LYS A 292 2.55 9.33 0.26
C LYS A 292 3.26 10.44 -0.49
N ARG A 293 4.08 11.21 0.22
CA ARG A 293 4.79 12.37 -0.29
C ARG A 293 6.21 12.06 -0.79
N GLY A 294 6.69 10.86 -0.56
CA GLY A 294 7.98 10.35 -1.01
C GLY A 294 8.01 8.83 -0.96
N PRO A 295 8.93 8.16 -1.67
CA PRO A 295 9.11 6.71 -1.59
C PRO A 295 9.55 6.30 -0.18
N GLY A 296 9.10 5.11 0.24
CA GLY A 296 9.39 4.55 1.55
C GLY A 296 8.33 4.81 2.60
N GLY A 297 8.68 4.53 3.85
CA GLY A 297 7.76 4.70 4.97
C GLY A 297 7.35 6.15 5.20
N ILE A 298 6.09 6.38 5.55
CA ILE A 298 5.60 7.75 5.81
C ILE A 298 6.49 8.54 6.79
N PRO A 299 6.99 7.95 7.89
CA PRO A 299 7.86 8.68 8.80
C PRO A 299 9.14 9.22 8.18
N THR A 300 9.68 8.57 7.15
CA THR A 300 10.90 9.05 6.45
C THR A 300 10.66 10.36 5.70
N THR A 301 9.41 10.63 5.31
CA THR A 301 9.02 11.91 4.68
C THR A 301 9.32 13.11 5.58
N ALA A 302 9.11 12.99 6.90
CA ALA A 302 9.42 14.09 7.83
C ALA A 302 10.95 14.32 7.95
N ALA A 303 11.73 13.24 7.97
CA ALA A 303 13.20 13.34 7.93
C ALA A 303 13.69 13.98 6.62
N ALA A 304 13.11 13.61 5.49
CA ALA A 304 13.40 14.22 4.19
C ALA A 304 13.05 15.72 4.17
N LYS A 305 11.88 16.11 4.69
CA LYS A 305 11.51 17.54 4.80
C LYS A 305 12.50 18.33 5.64
N CYS A 306 12.95 17.77 6.80
CA CYS A 306 13.99 18.40 7.60
C CYS A 306 15.30 18.57 6.81
N GLY A 307 15.74 17.53 6.10
CA GLY A 307 16.94 17.60 5.27
C GLY A 307 16.86 18.68 4.19
N ALA A 308 15.71 18.75 3.49
CA ALA A 308 15.44 19.79 2.49
C ALA A 308 15.40 21.19 3.12
N GLY A 309 14.74 21.37 4.28
CA GLY A 309 14.68 22.64 4.99
C GLY A 309 16.06 23.13 5.46
N VAL A 310 16.93 22.21 5.90
CA VAL A 310 18.33 22.57 6.21
C VAL A 310 19.08 22.96 4.92
N ARG A 311 18.89 22.24 3.82
CA ARG A 311 19.48 22.59 2.52
C ARG A 311 19.10 24.01 2.09
N GLU A 312 17.83 24.37 2.17
CA GLU A 312 17.36 25.71 1.82
C GLU A 312 18.04 26.80 2.66
N LYS A 313 18.20 26.58 3.97
CA LYS A 313 18.89 27.51 4.87
C LYS A 313 20.36 27.68 4.51
N ILE A 314 21.06 26.58 4.17
CA ILE A 314 22.46 26.61 3.72
C ILE A 314 22.56 27.37 2.39
N LEU A 315 21.68 27.11 1.42
CA LEU A 315 21.68 27.79 0.13
C LEU A 315 21.38 29.28 0.27
N ALA A 316 20.45 29.66 1.16
CA ALA A 316 20.11 31.05 1.42
C ALA A 316 21.27 31.82 2.06
N ASP A 317 22.04 31.19 2.95
CA ASP A 317 23.18 31.81 3.64
C ASP A 317 24.47 31.83 2.79
N ARG A 318 24.76 30.72 2.07
CA ARG A 318 26.03 30.49 1.40
C ARG A 318 25.97 30.51 -0.13
N GLY A 319 24.79 30.54 -0.71
CA GLY A 319 24.56 30.45 -2.15
C GLY A 319 24.80 29.06 -2.75
N THR A 320 25.57 28.20 -2.08
CA THR A 320 25.86 26.82 -2.51
C THR A 320 25.95 25.88 -1.32
N LEU A 321 25.66 24.60 -1.57
CA LEU A 321 25.94 23.52 -0.63
C LEU A 321 27.12 22.69 -1.17
N ASP A 322 28.27 22.81 -0.52
CA ASP A 322 29.40 21.92 -0.73
C ASP A 322 29.38 20.81 0.34
N PRO A 323 29.09 19.56 -0.03
CA PRO A 323 29.05 18.46 0.92
C PRO A 323 30.37 18.24 1.67
N ALA A 324 31.51 18.58 1.03
CA ALA A 324 32.82 18.47 1.66
C ALA A 324 32.99 19.40 2.87
N GLN A 325 32.17 20.44 3.00
CA GLN A 325 32.15 21.34 4.17
C GLN A 325 31.27 20.86 5.32
N ILE A 326 30.47 19.81 5.11
CA ILE A 326 29.68 19.21 6.18
C ILE A 326 30.63 18.46 7.11
N LYS A 327 30.56 18.75 8.40
CA LYS A 327 31.31 18.06 9.44
C LYS A 327 30.50 16.89 10.00
N LYS A 328 29.20 17.11 10.27
CA LYS A 328 28.33 16.09 10.88
C LYS A 328 26.86 16.36 10.56
N VAL A 329 26.12 15.29 10.31
CA VAL A 329 24.66 15.29 10.26
C VAL A 329 24.13 14.52 11.45
N ARG A 330 23.16 15.13 12.18
CA ARG A 330 22.47 14.51 13.31
C ARG A 330 20.97 14.50 13.04
N VAL A 331 20.39 13.33 13.09
CA VAL A 331 18.95 13.12 12.89
C VAL A 331 18.31 12.79 14.22
N PHE A 332 17.21 13.44 14.53
CA PHE A 332 16.52 13.28 15.81
C PHE A 332 15.06 12.91 15.58
N ARG A 333 14.55 12.00 16.39
CA ARG A 333 13.11 11.75 16.54
C ARG A 333 12.66 12.13 17.95
N SER A 334 11.43 12.62 18.09
CA SER A 334 10.84 12.82 19.40
C SER A 334 10.58 11.50 20.11
N SER A 335 10.65 11.51 21.44
CA SER A 335 10.48 10.33 22.30
C SER A 335 9.10 9.67 22.15
N ASN A 336 8.07 10.46 21.83
CA ASN A 336 6.69 10.00 21.62
C ASN A 336 6.41 9.44 20.22
N MET A 337 7.39 9.44 19.31
CA MET A 337 7.23 8.86 17.97
C MET A 337 7.16 7.32 18.05
N ARG A 338 6.06 6.74 17.61
CA ARG A 338 5.79 5.30 17.71
C ARG A 338 6.60 4.45 16.72
N PHE A 339 7.01 5.02 15.58
CA PHE A 339 7.71 4.32 14.49
C PHE A 339 9.22 4.39 14.68
N ASN A 340 9.74 3.67 15.68
CA ASN A 340 11.17 3.69 16.01
C ASN A 340 12.04 2.78 15.12
N TYR A 341 11.45 1.85 14.38
CA TYR A 341 12.17 0.92 13.52
C TYR A 341 12.86 1.58 12.33
N TYR A 342 12.39 2.71 11.84
CA TYR A 342 13.12 3.50 10.83
C TYR A 342 14.37 4.22 11.38
N ALA A 343 14.59 4.15 12.68
CA ALA A 343 15.78 4.69 13.34
C ALA A 343 17.00 3.75 13.26
N ASN A 344 16.86 2.57 12.65
CA ASN A 344 17.97 1.68 12.40
C ASN A 344 19.00 2.34 11.46
N PRO A 345 20.30 2.06 11.63
CA PRO A 345 21.33 2.71 10.84
C PRO A 345 21.21 2.36 9.34
N PHE A 346 21.58 3.32 8.50
CA PHE A 346 21.78 3.06 7.09
C PHE A 346 23.13 2.37 6.89
N ASN A 347 23.14 1.05 6.74
CA ASN A 347 24.38 0.24 6.69
C ASN A 347 24.33 -0.92 5.70
N ARG A 348 23.20 -1.18 5.05
CA ARG A 348 23.06 -2.25 4.04
C ARG A 348 23.20 -1.78 2.62
N ARG A 349 23.18 -0.47 2.38
CA ARG A 349 23.33 0.17 1.05
C ARG A 349 22.43 -0.41 -0.04
N ASN A 350 21.26 -0.91 0.34
CA ASN A 350 20.29 -1.47 -0.58
C ASN A 350 19.02 -0.62 -0.64
N HIS A 351 18.21 -0.88 -1.65
CA HIS A 351 16.94 -0.23 -1.90
C HIS A 351 16.03 -0.21 -0.66
N THR A 352 15.82 -1.35 0.00
CA THR A 352 14.92 -1.45 1.16
C THR A 352 15.44 -0.64 2.36
N ASN A 353 16.77 -0.65 2.61
CA ASN A 353 17.34 0.17 3.68
C ASN A 353 17.16 1.67 3.38
N ALA A 354 17.28 2.08 2.12
CA ALA A 354 17.04 3.47 1.72
C ALA A 354 15.58 3.89 1.96
N LEU A 355 14.62 3.03 1.64
CA LEU A 355 13.19 3.29 1.84
C LEU A 355 12.80 3.46 3.31
N PHE A 356 13.49 2.76 4.23
CA PHE A 356 13.11 2.67 5.64
C PHE A 356 14.17 3.22 6.60
N SER A 357 14.96 4.22 6.18
CA SER A 357 15.96 4.88 7.01
C SER A 357 15.71 6.39 7.10
N PHE A 358 15.54 6.90 8.33
CA PHE A 358 15.51 8.34 8.59
C PHE A 358 16.80 9.03 8.18
N GLN A 359 17.94 8.40 8.42
CA GLN A 359 19.26 8.93 8.11
C GLN A 359 19.45 9.08 6.61
N PHE A 360 19.12 8.05 5.84
CA PHE A 360 19.16 8.12 4.38
C PHE A 360 18.24 9.22 3.85
N ALA A 361 16.98 9.24 4.30
CA ALA A 361 16.00 10.20 3.81
C ALA A 361 16.42 11.65 4.08
N ALA A 362 16.93 11.94 5.28
CA ALA A 362 17.44 13.26 5.65
C ALA A 362 18.64 13.67 4.81
N CYS A 363 19.64 12.78 4.66
CA CYS A 363 20.85 13.08 3.88
C CYS A 363 20.58 13.19 2.38
N CYS A 364 19.72 12.32 1.84
CA CYS A 364 19.31 12.39 0.43
C CYS A 364 18.63 13.73 0.12
N ALA A 365 17.67 14.15 0.94
CA ALA A 365 17.01 15.44 0.75
C ALA A 365 17.93 16.64 1.02
N LEU A 366 18.88 16.54 1.93
CA LEU A 366 19.92 17.54 2.15
C LEU A 366 20.78 17.74 0.90
N LEU A 367 21.20 16.66 0.23
CA LEU A 367 22.05 16.72 -0.95
C LEU A 367 21.27 17.07 -2.22
N HIS A 368 20.10 16.47 -2.41
CA HIS A 368 19.35 16.51 -3.68
C HIS A 368 18.07 17.34 -3.64
N GLY A 369 17.68 17.87 -2.46
CA GLY A 369 16.45 18.66 -2.27
C GLY A 369 15.20 17.83 -2.01
N ALA A 370 15.19 16.54 -2.38
CA ALA A 370 14.08 15.63 -2.17
C ALA A 370 14.56 14.17 -2.18
N VAL A 371 13.72 13.25 -1.72
CA VAL A 371 13.89 11.82 -1.98
C VAL A 371 13.02 11.44 -3.18
N LYS A 372 13.64 10.99 -4.25
CA LYS A 372 12.99 10.54 -5.48
C LYS A 372 13.20 9.05 -5.71
N VAL A 373 12.32 8.44 -6.53
CA VAL A 373 12.43 7.02 -6.88
C VAL A 373 13.79 6.69 -7.49
N ALA A 374 14.34 7.58 -8.32
CA ALA A 374 15.67 7.42 -8.91
C ALA A 374 16.80 7.30 -7.88
N TYR A 375 16.68 7.96 -6.72
CA TYR A 375 17.76 8.01 -5.71
C TYR A 375 17.76 6.81 -4.75
N VAL A 376 16.63 6.13 -4.58
CA VAL A 376 16.51 4.97 -3.69
C VAL A 376 16.89 3.64 -4.35
N GLN A 377 17.21 3.63 -5.63
CA GLN A 377 17.60 2.42 -6.34
C GLN A 377 19.02 1.99 -5.96
N THR A 378 19.23 0.69 -5.71
CA THR A 378 20.55 0.16 -5.31
C THR A 378 21.69 0.63 -6.22
N PRO A 379 21.58 0.58 -7.56
CA PRO A 379 22.65 1.08 -8.43
C PRO A 379 22.89 2.60 -8.36
N ALA A 380 21.87 3.38 -7.99
CA ALA A 380 22.01 4.82 -7.81
C ALA A 380 22.72 5.14 -6.49
N ILE A 381 22.37 4.42 -5.42
CA ILE A 381 23.02 4.52 -4.12
C ILE A 381 24.51 4.22 -4.24
N GLU A 382 24.89 3.12 -4.90
CA GLU A 382 26.30 2.73 -5.10
C GLU A 382 27.13 3.76 -5.86
N LYS A 383 26.49 4.58 -6.68
CA LYS A 383 27.14 5.65 -7.47
C LYS A 383 27.20 7.00 -6.75
N ASP A 384 26.62 7.11 -5.56
CA ASP A 384 26.63 8.34 -4.77
C ASP A 384 27.42 8.16 -3.45
N PRO A 385 28.76 8.14 -3.52
CA PRO A 385 29.60 7.93 -2.35
C PRO A 385 29.41 9.03 -1.29
N CYS A 386 29.05 10.24 -1.72
CA CYS A 386 28.80 11.35 -0.79
C CYS A 386 27.56 11.12 0.04
N LEU A 387 26.46 10.68 -0.58
CA LEU A 387 25.24 10.31 0.14
C LEU A 387 25.48 9.14 1.10
N ILE A 388 26.22 8.11 0.65
CA ILE A 388 26.57 6.97 1.51
C ILE A 388 27.36 7.45 2.74
N GLU A 389 28.42 8.22 2.54
CA GLU A 389 29.28 8.71 3.63
C GLU A 389 28.48 9.53 4.64
N LEU A 390 27.63 10.44 4.18
CA LEU A 390 26.81 11.25 5.05
C LEU A 390 25.74 10.44 5.79
N ALA A 391 25.06 9.52 5.11
CA ALA A 391 24.00 8.72 5.72
C ALA A 391 24.57 7.73 6.74
N GLU A 392 25.65 7.01 6.43
CA GLU A 392 26.33 6.10 7.36
C GLU A 392 27.02 6.83 8.53
N GLY A 393 27.59 8.01 8.25
CA GLY A 393 28.25 8.84 9.27
C GLY A 393 27.28 9.65 10.15
N SER A 394 25.99 9.73 9.80
CA SER A 394 25.00 10.46 10.58
C SER A 394 24.64 9.73 11.87
N SER A 395 24.30 10.49 12.91
CA SER A 395 23.77 9.91 14.16
C SER A 395 22.25 9.94 14.17
N MET A 396 21.64 8.91 14.79
CA MET A 396 20.22 8.89 15.12
C MET A 396 20.04 9.04 16.62
N GLU A 397 19.31 10.07 17.06
CA GLU A 397 19.15 10.45 18.45
C GLU A 397 17.68 10.62 18.81
N VAL A 398 17.37 10.54 20.11
CA VAL A 398 16.04 10.77 20.64
C VAL A 398 16.05 12.08 21.43
N PHE A 399 15.01 12.90 21.28
CA PHE A 399 14.85 14.11 22.07
C PHE A 399 13.46 14.21 22.69
N ASP A 400 13.37 14.82 23.83
CA ASP A 400 12.10 15.21 24.42
C ASP A 400 11.67 16.54 23.79
N SER A 401 10.58 16.50 23.05
CA SER A 401 10.06 17.69 22.38
C SER A 401 9.19 18.58 23.27
N GLY A 402 8.80 18.10 24.45
CA GLY A 402 7.80 18.77 25.29
C GLY A 402 6.43 18.93 24.61
N SER A 403 6.19 18.23 23.51
CA SER A 403 5.00 18.33 22.66
C SER A 403 4.34 16.96 22.51
N GLU A 404 3.01 16.95 22.37
CA GLU A 404 2.26 15.75 22.00
C GLU A 404 2.48 15.34 20.52
N LYS A 405 3.00 16.26 19.70
CA LYS A 405 3.30 16.01 18.29
C LYS A 405 4.53 15.13 18.12
N SER A 406 4.47 14.23 17.18
CA SER A 406 5.62 13.44 16.76
C SER A 406 6.52 14.25 15.82
N LEU A 407 7.68 14.68 16.33
CA LEU A 407 8.58 15.59 15.63
C LEU A 407 9.84 14.87 15.13
N MET A 408 10.29 15.27 13.94
CA MET A 408 11.62 15.00 13.41
C MET A 408 12.45 16.28 13.38
N LYS A 409 13.75 16.16 13.65
CA LYS A 409 14.69 17.28 13.57
C LYS A 409 15.99 16.81 12.92
N VAL A 410 16.57 17.66 12.08
CA VAL A 410 17.88 17.46 11.49
C VAL A 410 18.77 18.65 11.84
N ILE A 411 19.97 18.35 12.30
CA ILE A 411 21.03 19.34 12.59
C ILE A 411 22.23 19.00 11.71
N VAL A 412 22.72 20.00 10.98
CA VAL A 412 23.94 19.93 10.20
C VAL A 412 24.97 20.88 10.76
N GLU A 413 26.11 20.35 11.20
CA GLU A 413 27.29 21.10 11.64
C GLU A 413 28.28 21.20 10.47
N MET A 414 28.69 22.43 10.12
CA MET A 414 29.68 22.69 9.09
C MET A 414 31.09 22.67 9.70
N LYS A 415 32.13 22.49 8.87
CA LYS A 415 33.53 22.46 9.33
C LYS A 415 34.00 23.78 9.94
N ASP A 416 33.39 24.89 9.55
CA ASP A 416 33.68 26.22 10.13
C ASP A 416 32.95 26.47 11.47
N GLY A 417 32.19 25.52 11.95
CA GLY A 417 31.45 25.59 13.19
C GLY A 417 30.02 26.14 13.07
N THR A 418 29.58 26.58 11.89
CA THR A 418 28.20 27.01 11.65
C THR A 418 27.26 25.82 11.77
N VAL A 419 26.07 26.05 12.37
CA VAL A 419 25.05 25.02 12.60
C VAL A 419 23.76 25.46 11.94
N TYR A 420 23.17 24.55 11.17
CA TYR A 420 21.83 24.69 10.58
C TYR A 420 20.92 23.60 11.10
N GLU A 421 19.67 23.94 11.41
CA GLU A 421 18.68 22.97 11.87
C GLU A 421 17.32 23.20 11.25
N ASP A 422 16.55 22.13 11.13
CA ASP A 422 15.14 22.16 10.77
C ASP A 422 14.36 21.12 11.56
N ILE A 423 13.08 21.43 11.85
CA ILE A 423 12.18 20.58 12.61
C ILE A 423 10.84 20.49 11.89
N GLN A 424 10.31 19.27 11.77
CA GLN A 424 9.05 19.00 11.08
C GLN A 424 8.13 18.14 11.92
N ASP A 425 6.84 18.41 11.82
CA ASP A 425 5.80 17.56 12.40
C ASP A 425 5.53 16.39 11.45
N TYR A 426 5.74 15.18 11.95
CA TYR A 426 5.42 13.95 11.20
C TYR A 426 3.92 13.85 10.88
N SER A 427 3.06 14.20 11.83
CA SER A 427 1.61 14.06 11.68
C SER A 427 1.02 15.00 10.64
N GLY A 428 1.55 16.22 10.52
CA GLY A 428 1.02 17.25 9.59
C GLY A 428 1.13 16.91 8.11
N SER A 429 2.08 16.07 7.72
CA SER A 429 2.31 15.75 6.30
C SER A 429 1.34 14.73 5.71
N MET A 430 0.45 14.13 6.52
CA MET A 430 -0.44 13.04 6.12
C MET A 430 -1.92 13.44 6.01
N HIS A 431 -2.27 14.66 6.42
CA HIS A 431 -3.66 15.05 6.59
C HIS A 431 -4.25 15.76 5.38
N ASP A 432 -3.39 16.36 4.55
CA ASP A 432 -3.89 17.18 3.45
C ASP A 432 -4.04 16.34 2.18
N TYR A 433 -5.21 16.42 1.55
CA TYR A 433 -5.39 15.87 0.22
C TYR A 433 -4.42 16.58 -0.76
N PRO A 434 -3.71 15.86 -1.63
CA PRO A 434 -2.70 16.45 -2.50
C PRO A 434 -3.31 17.35 -3.56
N SER A 435 -2.57 18.39 -3.96
CA SER A 435 -2.92 19.15 -5.15
C SER A 435 -2.76 18.30 -6.41
N ARG A 436 -3.49 18.66 -7.47
CA ARG A 436 -3.35 18.02 -8.79
C ARG A 436 -1.92 18.15 -9.32
N GLU A 437 -1.27 19.28 -9.10
CA GLU A 437 0.13 19.52 -9.48
C GLU A 437 1.07 18.52 -8.80
N PHE A 438 0.87 18.27 -7.50
CA PHE A 438 1.67 17.27 -6.77
C PHE A 438 1.49 15.87 -7.35
N LEU A 439 0.25 15.46 -7.62
CA LEU A 439 -0.04 14.13 -8.19
C LEU A 439 0.59 13.96 -9.57
N LEU A 440 0.51 14.98 -10.42
CA LEU A 440 1.18 14.98 -11.72
C LEU A 440 2.69 14.91 -11.56
N GLY A 441 3.29 15.72 -10.68
CA GLY A 441 4.73 15.68 -10.40
C GLY A 441 5.20 14.32 -9.90
N LYS A 442 4.41 13.66 -9.03
CA LYS A 442 4.68 12.30 -8.54
C LYS A 442 4.60 11.25 -9.66
N PHE A 443 3.60 11.36 -10.54
CA PHE A 443 3.48 10.47 -11.70
C PHE A 443 4.68 10.62 -12.63
N TRP A 444 5.02 11.87 -13.01
CA TRP A 444 6.12 12.14 -13.95
C TRP A 444 7.48 11.75 -13.40
N ASP A 445 7.76 11.98 -12.11
CA ASP A 445 9.00 11.52 -11.47
C ASP A 445 9.23 10.01 -11.66
N GLN A 446 8.17 9.21 -11.52
CA GLN A 446 8.24 7.77 -11.66
C GLN A 446 8.25 7.30 -13.13
N PHE A 447 7.44 7.94 -13.98
CA PHE A 447 7.39 7.65 -15.40
C PHE A 447 8.71 7.98 -16.11
N ASP A 448 9.30 9.15 -15.80
CA ASP A 448 10.59 9.58 -16.37
C ASP A 448 11.76 8.74 -15.84
N THR A 449 11.69 8.31 -14.56
CA THR A 449 12.66 7.35 -13.99
C THR A 449 12.61 6.01 -14.73
N PHE A 450 11.42 5.54 -15.10
CA PHE A 450 11.28 4.36 -15.93
C PHE A 450 11.87 4.54 -17.35
N GLY A 451 11.59 5.64 -18.01
CA GLY A 451 12.25 6.14 -19.22
C GLY A 451 12.21 5.24 -20.48
N LYS A 452 11.31 4.22 -20.51
CA LYS A 452 11.24 3.27 -21.64
C LYS A 452 10.07 3.52 -22.59
N LEU A 453 9.19 4.45 -22.26
CA LEU A 453 8.03 4.83 -23.07
C LEU A 453 8.14 6.31 -23.48
N PRO A 454 7.61 6.69 -24.66
CA PRO A 454 7.57 8.09 -25.08
C PRO A 454 6.72 8.93 -24.11
N HIS A 455 7.09 10.19 -23.90
CA HIS A 455 6.35 11.13 -23.03
C HIS A 455 4.86 11.26 -23.42
N SER A 456 4.55 11.18 -24.72
CA SER A 456 3.17 11.19 -25.23
C SER A 456 2.30 10.03 -24.70
N VAL A 457 2.89 8.90 -24.34
CA VAL A 457 2.18 7.80 -23.68
C VAL A 457 1.81 8.20 -22.26
N GLY A 458 2.74 8.84 -21.53
CA GLY A 458 2.46 9.38 -20.19
C GLY A 458 1.35 10.43 -20.21
N GLU A 459 1.37 11.35 -21.20
CA GLU A 459 0.31 12.35 -21.41
C GLU A 459 -1.06 11.68 -21.63
N LYS A 460 -1.09 10.62 -22.43
CA LYS A 460 -2.32 9.87 -22.69
C LYS A 460 -2.82 9.13 -21.44
N ILE A 461 -1.93 8.56 -20.63
CA ILE A 461 -2.26 7.95 -19.34
C ILE A 461 -2.90 8.99 -18.41
N VAL A 462 -2.30 10.18 -18.28
CA VAL A 462 -2.84 11.29 -17.47
C VAL A 462 -4.22 11.71 -17.95
N GLU A 463 -4.40 11.83 -19.27
CA GLU A 463 -5.70 12.16 -19.86
C GLU A 463 -6.75 11.10 -19.52
N LEU A 464 -6.45 9.83 -19.80
CA LEU A 464 -7.43 8.75 -19.59
C LEU A 464 -7.71 8.47 -18.12
N SER A 465 -6.74 8.61 -17.23
CA SER A 465 -6.99 8.51 -15.79
C SER A 465 -8.06 9.51 -15.32
N GLY A 466 -8.05 10.73 -15.90
CA GLY A 466 -9.00 11.78 -15.55
C GLY A 466 -10.43 11.55 -16.04
N LYS A 467 -10.64 10.63 -16.98
CA LYS A 467 -11.94 10.31 -17.59
C LYS A 467 -12.20 8.82 -17.74
N ILE A 468 -11.61 8.03 -16.85
CA ILE A 468 -11.62 6.57 -16.93
C ILE A 468 -13.04 5.99 -16.99
N GLU A 469 -14.02 6.62 -16.33
CA GLU A 469 -15.43 6.22 -16.35
C GLU A 469 -16.10 6.33 -17.72
N GLN A 470 -15.44 7.00 -18.67
CA GLN A 470 -15.94 7.16 -20.04
C GLN A 470 -15.46 6.05 -20.98
N LEU A 471 -14.57 5.18 -20.53
CA LEU A 471 -14.05 4.11 -21.35
C LEU A 471 -15.07 2.97 -21.47
N ASP A 472 -15.35 2.56 -22.69
CA ASP A 472 -16.17 1.37 -23.00
C ASP A 472 -15.35 0.07 -22.84
N ASP A 473 -14.02 0.18 -22.84
CA ASP A 473 -13.12 -0.95 -22.73
C ASP A 473 -11.80 -0.51 -22.06
N MET A 474 -11.53 -1.05 -20.90
CA MET A 474 -10.32 -0.74 -20.12
C MET A 474 -9.01 -1.07 -20.83
N ARG A 475 -9.04 -1.89 -21.90
CA ARG A 475 -7.86 -2.18 -22.73
C ARG A 475 -7.29 -0.93 -23.40
N GLU A 476 -8.08 0.12 -23.61
CA GLU A 476 -7.58 1.41 -24.08
C GLU A 476 -6.57 2.02 -23.10
N TYR A 477 -6.76 1.78 -21.80
CA TYR A 477 -5.85 2.24 -20.76
C TYR A 477 -4.70 1.26 -20.52
N THR A 478 -4.98 -0.03 -20.36
CA THR A 478 -4.00 -1.04 -19.97
C THR A 478 -2.92 -1.26 -21.02
N GLN A 479 -3.22 -1.10 -22.30
CA GLN A 479 -2.25 -1.17 -23.39
C GLN A 479 -1.17 -0.09 -23.32
N LEU A 480 -1.47 1.07 -22.73
CA LEU A 480 -0.48 2.13 -22.52
C LEU A 480 0.54 1.78 -21.41
N LEU A 481 0.24 0.78 -20.60
CA LEU A 481 1.09 0.36 -19.48
C LEU A 481 2.08 -0.73 -19.87
N THR A 482 2.05 -1.25 -21.10
CA THR A 482 2.91 -2.34 -21.59
C THR A 482 4.00 -1.83 -22.53
N LEU A 483 5.10 -2.63 -22.70
CA LEU A 483 6.21 -2.33 -23.63
C LEU A 483 6.03 -3.00 -24.99
#